data_1aab14a302e33d888421b273b29d2ca8
#
_entry.id   1aab14a302e33d888421b273b29d2ca8
#
_cell.length_a   1.000
_cell.length_b   1.000
_cell.length_c   1.000
_cell.angle_alpha   90.00
_cell.angle_beta   90.00
_cell.angle_gamma   90.00
#
_symmetry.space_group_name_H-M   'P 1'
#
loop_
_entity.id
_entity.type
_entity.pdbx_description
1 polymer ?
#
loop_
_entity_poly.entity_id
_entity_poly.type
_entity_poly.pdbx_seq_one_letter_code
_entity_poly.pdbx_strand_id
1 'polypeptide(L)'
;KNDRRKFLQTLEKLDLPVLEITPINSNKKRKIFLDSFKPLNIEELIARKTEDLTQFSYKNKIIKNKVVLVTGGGGSIGSELCRKIILLKPKLLIIIENNEANLYSISNELFQLSKENNFKFVLGSIGNKYLLEQVIKDNKVDMIFHAAAYKHVPLVENNPIEGIKNNVIYTRLLCQLAINLQVKHMILISTDKAVRPTNIMGASKRLAEIIFQSYACIDKNIKPTENNTIFAMVRFGNVIGSSGSVLPLFQKQISNRSEEHT
;
A
#
# COMPACT_ATOMS: atom_id res chain seq x y z
N LYS A 1 -20.20 21.52 5.72
CA LYS A 1 -19.20 20.63 6.37
C LYS A 1 -18.93 21.03 7.82
N ASN A 2 -18.83 22.32 8.13
CA ASN A 2 -18.64 22.81 9.51
C ASN A 2 -19.84 22.48 10.41
N ASP A 3 -21.05 22.50 9.86
CA ASP A 3 -22.29 22.24 10.63
C ASP A 3 -22.40 20.77 11.03
N ARG A 4 -21.98 19.83 10.18
CA ARG A 4 -21.97 18.40 10.50
C ARG A 4 -21.02 18.08 11.66
N ARG A 5 -19.84 18.71 11.67
CA ARG A 5 -18.84 18.52 12.75
C ARG A 5 -19.34 19.05 14.09
N LYS A 6 -19.97 20.24 14.11
CA LYS A 6 -20.60 20.81 15.30
C LYS A 6 -21.75 19.93 15.79
N PHE A 7 -22.55 19.40 14.87
CA PHE A 7 -23.64 18.49 15.19
C PHE A 7 -23.15 17.20 15.83
N LEU A 8 -22.12 16.56 15.27
CA LEU A 8 -21.52 15.37 15.83
C LEU A 8 -20.91 15.61 17.21
N GLN A 9 -20.22 16.74 17.43
CA GLN A 9 -19.71 17.14 18.74
C GLN A 9 -20.82 17.35 19.78
N THR A 10 -22.00 17.73 19.34
CA THR A 10 -23.17 17.88 20.23
C THR A 10 -23.76 16.51 20.58
N LEU A 11 -23.80 15.57 19.62
CA LEU A 11 -24.27 14.21 19.85
C LEU A 11 -23.31 13.39 20.74
N GLU A 12 -22.00 13.63 20.61
CA GLU A 12 -20.96 13.01 21.44
C GLU A 12 -21.16 13.28 22.95
N LYS A 13 -21.73 14.46 23.30
CA LYS A 13 -22.06 14.79 24.68
C LYS A 13 -23.25 14.01 25.27
N LEU A 14 -23.99 13.30 24.44
CA LEU A 14 -25.17 12.54 24.85
C LEU A 14 -24.84 11.08 25.20
N ASP A 15 -23.58 10.66 25.05
CA ASP A 15 -23.10 9.28 25.33
C ASP A 15 -23.95 8.19 24.67
N LEU A 16 -24.49 8.49 23.47
CA LEU A 16 -25.31 7.58 22.68
C LEU A 16 -24.56 7.15 21.42
N PRO A 17 -24.71 5.89 21.00
CA PRO A 17 -24.14 5.44 19.75
C PRO A 17 -24.78 6.17 18.57
N VAL A 18 -23.98 6.88 17.79
CA VAL A 18 -24.43 7.60 16.60
C VAL A 18 -24.30 6.71 15.37
N LEU A 19 -25.42 6.45 14.71
CA LEU A 19 -25.50 5.67 13.49
C LEU A 19 -25.97 6.57 12.35
N GLU A 20 -25.38 6.41 11.18
CA GLU A 20 -25.80 7.11 9.98
C GLU A 20 -26.79 6.30 9.17
N ILE A 21 -27.87 6.95 8.74
CA ILE A 21 -28.84 6.35 7.81
C ILE A 21 -28.37 6.70 6.39
N THR A 22 -28.17 5.67 5.57
CA THR A 22 -27.86 5.86 4.15
C THR A 22 -29.01 6.61 3.47
N PRO A 23 -28.74 7.68 2.68
CA PRO A 23 -29.80 8.45 2.01
C PRO A 23 -30.70 7.53 1.18
N ILE A 24 -31.99 7.57 1.43
CA ILE A 24 -32.98 6.81 0.68
C ILE A 24 -33.16 7.54 -0.65
N ASN A 25 -32.68 6.95 -1.73
CA ASN A 25 -33.03 7.43 -3.08
C ASN A 25 -34.53 7.33 -3.24
N SER A 26 -35.20 8.47 -3.52
CA SER A 26 -36.63 8.71 -3.46
C SER A 26 -37.53 7.86 -4.33
N ASN A 27 -36.98 6.90 -5.10
CA ASN A 27 -37.75 6.12 -6.08
C ASN A 27 -38.02 4.65 -5.71
N LYS A 28 -37.69 4.19 -4.52
CA LYS A 28 -38.11 2.84 -4.05
C LYS A 28 -38.53 2.89 -2.59
N LYS A 29 -39.82 2.63 -2.32
CA LYS A 29 -40.34 2.33 -0.97
C LYS A 29 -39.65 1.07 -0.42
N ARG A 30 -38.45 1.23 0.16
CA ARG A 30 -37.79 0.16 0.92
C ARG A 30 -38.05 0.38 2.40
N LYS A 31 -38.52 -0.67 3.08
CA LYS A 31 -38.54 -0.74 4.53
C LYS A 31 -37.14 -0.46 5.04
N ILE A 32 -37.00 0.45 6.01
CA ILE A 32 -35.74 0.70 6.71
C ILE A 32 -35.46 -0.55 7.55
N PHE A 33 -34.50 -1.35 7.14
CA PHE A 33 -34.03 -2.48 7.94
C PHE A 33 -32.91 -2.00 8.86
N LEU A 34 -32.77 -2.64 10.02
CA LEU A 34 -31.69 -2.37 10.99
C LEU A 34 -30.28 -2.43 10.34
N ASP A 35 -30.12 -3.24 9.30
CA ASP A 35 -28.88 -3.32 8.49
C ASP A 35 -28.57 -2.06 7.67
N SER A 36 -29.48 -1.08 7.61
CA SER A 36 -29.23 0.20 6.94
C SER A 36 -28.45 1.18 7.82
N PHE A 37 -28.30 0.89 9.09
CA PHE A 37 -27.55 1.72 10.03
C PHE A 37 -26.05 1.36 9.95
N LYS A 38 -25.22 2.28 9.56
CA LYS A 38 -23.79 2.10 9.53
C LYS A 38 -23.13 2.94 10.64
N PRO A 39 -22.14 2.39 11.35
CA PRO A 39 -21.35 3.21 12.25
C PRO A 39 -20.69 4.34 11.46
N LEU A 40 -20.54 5.51 12.07
CA LEU A 40 -19.88 6.67 11.46
C LEU A 40 -18.48 6.28 10.99
N ASN A 41 -18.19 6.54 9.73
CA ASN A 41 -16.87 6.25 9.18
C ASN A 41 -15.88 7.32 9.64
N ILE A 42 -14.81 6.92 10.31
CA ILE A 42 -13.74 7.80 10.80
C ILE A 42 -13.13 8.65 9.69
N GLU A 43 -13.08 8.12 8.46
CA GLU A 43 -12.59 8.85 7.28
C GLU A 43 -13.40 10.12 6.99
N GLU A 44 -14.69 10.13 7.32
CA GLU A 44 -15.56 11.29 7.16
C GLU A 44 -15.28 12.38 8.20
N LEU A 45 -14.83 11.98 9.40
CA LEU A 45 -14.45 12.92 10.48
C LEU A 45 -13.17 13.69 10.16
N ILE A 46 -12.25 13.06 9.39
CA ILE A 46 -10.93 13.64 9.08
C ILE A 46 -11.01 14.65 7.92
N ALA A 47 -12.14 14.76 7.24
CA ALA A 47 -12.42 15.74 6.18
C ALA A 47 -11.34 15.83 5.06
N ARG A 48 -10.57 14.77 4.81
CA ARG A 48 -9.67 14.69 3.65
C ARG A 48 -10.50 14.37 2.42
N LYS A 49 -10.39 15.21 1.40
CA LYS A 49 -10.93 14.88 0.07
C LYS A 49 -10.09 13.76 -0.50
N THR A 50 -10.70 12.62 -0.79
CA THR A 50 -10.12 11.62 -1.68
C THR A 50 -10.00 12.26 -3.06
N GLU A 51 -8.78 12.40 -3.56
CA GLU A 51 -8.58 12.86 -4.93
C GLU A 51 -9.08 11.78 -5.90
N ASP A 52 -9.95 12.18 -6.80
CA ASP A 52 -10.40 11.31 -7.88
C ASP A 52 -9.29 11.15 -8.91
N LEU A 53 -8.68 9.95 -8.95
CA LEU A 53 -7.61 9.62 -9.89
C LEU A 53 -8.06 9.67 -11.35
N THR A 54 -9.36 9.62 -11.62
CA THR A 54 -9.89 9.69 -12.99
C THR A 54 -9.67 11.06 -13.64
N GLN A 55 -9.50 12.13 -12.84
CA GLN A 55 -9.25 13.50 -13.32
C GLN A 55 -7.83 13.71 -13.88
N PHE A 56 -6.91 12.78 -13.68
CA PHE A 56 -5.53 12.92 -14.16
C PHE A 56 -5.27 12.09 -15.41
N SER A 57 -5.66 12.60 -16.55
CA SER A 57 -5.51 11.93 -17.86
C SER A 57 -4.07 11.52 -18.21
N TYR A 58 -3.06 12.24 -17.72
CA TYR A 58 -1.65 11.91 -17.94
C TYR A 58 -1.18 10.67 -17.13
N LYS A 59 -1.80 10.35 -15.98
CA LYS A 59 -1.49 9.15 -15.18
C LYS A 59 -1.79 7.86 -15.96
N ASN A 60 -2.82 7.89 -16.79
CA ASN A 60 -3.17 6.75 -17.63
C ASN A 60 -2.06 6.40 -18.64
N LYS A 61 -1.32 7.41 -19.16
CA LYS A 61 -0.26 7.18 -20.16
C LYS A 61 0.94 6.43 -19.60
N ILE A 62 1.24 6.60 -18.28
CA ILE A 62 2.43 6.00 -17.65
C ILE A 62 2.24 4.50 -17.40
N ILE A 63 1.04 4.08 -16.99
CA ILE A 63 0.73 2.70 -16.57
C ILE A 63 0.01 1.92 -17.67
N LYS A 64 -0.77 2.60 -18.50
CA LYS A 64 -1.54 1.95 -19.57
C LYS A 64 -0.63 1.11 -20.48
N ASN A 65 -1.04 -0.12 -20.75
CA ASN A 65 -0.32 -1.10 -21.56
C ASN A 65 1.09 -1.47 -21.04
N LYS A 66 1.39 -1.21 -19.78
CA LYS A 66 2.65 -1.61 -19.12
C LYS A 66 2.49 -2.87 -18.29
N VAL A 67 3.57 -3.60 -18.14
CA VAL A 67 3.66 -4.70 -17.18
C VAL A 67 4.17 -4.13 -15.86
N VAL A 68 3.33 -4.21 -14.84
CA VAL A 68 3.59 -3.62 -13.53
C VAL A 68 3.71 -4.72 -12.48
N LEU A 69 4.78 -4.68 -11.70
CA LEU A 69 5.02 -5.56 -10.56
C LEU A 69 4.81 -4.79 -9.25
N VAL A 70 4.00 -5.33 -8.36
CA VAL A 70 3.84 -4.83 -6.97
C VAL A 70 4.36 -5.89 -6.01
N THR A 71 5.36 -5.56 -5.21
CA THR A 71 5.84 -6.44 -4.13
C THR A 71 5.17 -6.07 -2.81
N GLY A 72 4.82 -7.07 -2.01
CA GLY A 72 4.01 -6.83 -0.80
C GLY A 72 2.58 -6.38 -1.14
N GLY A 73 2.05 -6.91 -2.24
CA GLY A 73 0.77 -6.46 -2.79
C GLY A 73 -0.46 -6.87 -1.97
N GLY A 74 -0.30 -7.78 -1.01
CA GLY A 74 -1.34 -8.13 -0.04
C GLY A 74 -1.36 -7.26 1.22
N GLY A 75 -0.31 -6.44 1.44
CA GLY A 75 -0.26 -5.48 2.55
C GLY A 75 -1.17 -4.27 2.33
N SER A 76 -1.39 -3.46 3.38
CA SER A 76 -2.31 -2.31 3.33
C SER A 76 -2.00 -1.32 2.19
N ILE A 77 -0.73 -1.00 1.98
CA ILE A 77 -0.33 -0.08 0.90
C ILE A 77 -0.30 -0.78 -0.45
N GLY A 78 0.28 -1.99 -0.49
CA GLY A 78 0.40 -2.75 -1.74
C GLY A 78 -0.95 -3.09 -2.35
N SER A 79 -1.94 -3.48 -1.53
CA SER A 79 -3.29 -3.79 -2.00
C SER A 79 -4.00 -2.55 -2.57
N GLU A 80 -3.85 -1.40 -1.93
CA GLU A 80 -4.41 -0.15 -2.45
C GLU A 80 -3.74 0.29 -3.76
N LEU A 81 -2.41 0.12 -3.86
CA LEU A 81 -1.71 0.31 -5.13
C LEU A 81 -2.26 -0.59 -6.22
N CYS A 82 -2.46 -1.89 -5.93
CA CYS A 82 -3.03 -2.84 -6.90
C CYS A 82 -4.43 -2.40 -7.37
N ARG A 83 -5.32 -1.99 -6.43
CA ARG A 83 -6.66 -1.47 -6.77
C ARG A 83 -6.58 -0.22 -7.68
N LYS A 84 -5.67 0.70 -7.40
CA LYS A 84 -5.50 1.91 -8.22
C LYS A 84 -4.84 1.63 -9.56
N ILE A 85 -3.84 0.76 -9.61
CA ILE A 85 -3.12 0.42 -10.84
C ILE A 85 -4.05 -0.27 -11.84
N ILE A 86 -4.91 -1.20 -11.38
CA ILE A 86 -5.80 -1.93 -12.30
C ILE A 86 -6.78 -1.00 -13.04
N LEU A 87 -7.24 0.06 -12.37
CA LEU A 87 -8.11 1.06 -12.99
C LEU A 87 -7.43 1.85 -14.11
N LEU A 88 -6.08 1.87 -14.13
CA LEU A 88 -5.27 2.53 -15.15
C LEU A 88 -4.95 1.61 -16.35
N LYS A 89 -5.58 0.43 -16.42
CA LYS A 89 -5.49 -0.54 -17.51
C LYS A 89 -4.05 -0.93 -17.88
N PRO A 90 -3.29 -1.53 -16.95
CA PRO A 90 -1.99 -2.13 -17.28
C PRO A 90 -2.17 -3.29 -18.26
N LYS A 91 -1.11 -3.62 -19.00
CA LYS A 91 -1.08 -4.84 -19.81
C LYS A 91 -1.14 -6.09 -18.93
N LEU A 92 -0.41 -6.06 -17.82
CA LEU A 92 -0.38 -7.12 -16.81
C LEU A 92 -0.03 -6.50 -15.46
N LEU A 93 -0.76 -6.86 -14.42
CA LEU A 93 -0.45 -6.54 -13.02
C LEU A 93 0.04 -7.81 -12.32
N ILE A 94 1.30 -7.81 -11.88
CA ILE A 94 1.92 -8.91 -11.16
C ILE A 94 1.99 -8.55 -9.68
N ILE A 95 1.52 -9.42 -8.83
CA ILE A 95 1.51 -9.24 -7.38
C ILE A 95 2.37 -10.31 -6.74
N ILE A 96 3.45 -9.92 -6.03
CA ILE A 96 4.25 -10.83 -5.20
C ILE A 96 3.91 -10.56 -3.74
N GLU A 97 3.55 -11.61 -3.04
CA GLU A 97 3.22 -11.59 -1.60
C GLU A 97 3.72 -12.88 -0.96
N ASN A 98 4.29 -12.78 0.24
CA ASN A 98 4.78 -13.96 0.98
C ASN A 98 3.75 -14.55 1.94
N ASN A 99 2.67 -13.82 2.22
CA ASN A 99 1.56 -14.28 3.04
C ASN A 99 0.41 -14.76 2.13
N GLU A 100 0.10 -16.05 2.20
CA GLU A 100 -0.94 -16.68 1.38
C GLU A 100 -2.32 -16.02 1.59
N ALA A 101 -2.72 -15.81 2.85
CA ALA A 101 -4.03 -15.25 3.16
C ALA A 101 -4.19 -13.82 2.60
N ASN A 102 -3.13 -13.01 2.68
CA ASN A 102 -3.12 -11.67 2.10
C ASN A 102 -3.18 -11.71 0.57
N LEU A 103 -2.45 -12.65 -0.06
CA LEU A 103 -2.47 -12.81 -1.51
C LEU A 103 -3.85 -13.28 -1.99
N TYR A 104 -4.47 -14.22 -1.28
CA TYR A 104 -5.82 -14.70 -1.57
C TYR A 104 -6.87 -13.59 -1.44
N SER A 105 -6.79 -12.80 -0.36
CA SER A 105 -7.70 -11.67 -0.16
C SER A 105 -7.66 -10.68 -1.32
N ILE A 106 -6.47 -10.18 -1.67
CA ILE A 106 -6.34 -9.21 -2.76
C ILE A 106 -6.71 -9.81 -4.13
N SER A 107 -6.46 -11.11 -4.35
CA SER A 107 -6.85 -11.76 -5.59
C SER A 107 -8.36 -11.75 -5.80
N ASN A 108 -9.13 -12.09 -4.77
CA ASN A 108 -10.60 -12.06 -4.82
C ASN A 108 -11.13 -10.63 -5.08
N GLU A 109 -10.55 -9.64 -4.43
CA GLU A 109 -10.95 -8.25 -4.65
C GLU A 109 -10.69 -7.78 -6.09
N LEU A 110 -9.52 -8.11 -6.65
CA LEU A 110 -9.17 -7.70 -8.01
C LEU A 110 -10.03 -8.39 -9.08
N PHE A 111 -10.40 -9.66 -8.88
CA PHE A 111 -11.35 -10.35 -9.77
C PHE A 111 -12.74 -9.70 -9.77
N GLN A 112 -13.15 -9.08 -8.65
CA GLN A 112 -14.40 -8.32 -8.60
C GLN A 112 -14.31 -6.96 -9.28
N LEU A 113 -13.13 -6.31 -9.23
CA LEU A 113 -12.91 -4.98 -9.78
C LEU A 113 -12.68 -4.97 -11.31
N SER A 114 -12.14 -6.03 -11.87
CA SER A 114 -11.85 -6.12 -13.30
C SER A 114 -12.22 -7.47 -13.87
N LYS A 115 -12.97 -7.45 -14.96
CA LYS A 115 -13.31 -8.64 -15.76
C LYS A 115 -12.18 -9.05 -16.72
N GLU A 116 -11.22 -8.15 -16.97
CA GLU A 116 -10.04 -8.40 -17.77
C GLU A 116 -9.06 -9.19 -16.90
N ASN A 117 -8.88 -10.51 -17.14
CA ASN A 117 -7.99 -11.39 -16.37
C ASN A 117 -6.48 -11.09 -16.62
N ASN A 118 -6.08 -9.85 -16.46
CA ASN A 118 -4.71 -9.38 -16.66
C ASN A 118 -3.92 -9.30 -15.34
N PHE A 119 -4.08 -10.34 -14.50
CA PHE A 119 -3.39 -10.48 -13.21
C PHE A 119 -2.46 -11.68 -13.20
N LYS A 120 -1.40 -11.59 -12.42
CA LYS A 120 -0.54 -12.72 -12.05
C LYS A 120 -0.24 -12.65 -10.56
N PHE A 121 -0.70 -13.64 -9.82
CA PHE A 121 -0.47 -13.75 -8.39
C PHE A 121 0.69 -14.70 -8.14
N VAL A 122 1.68 -14.26 -7.39
CA VAL A 122 2.90 -15.00 -7.11
C VAL A 122 3.07 -15.09 -5.59
N LEU A 123 2.91 -16.28 -5.05
CA LEU A 123 3.20 -16.56 -3.66
C LEU A 123 4.72 -16.75 -3.50
N GLY A 124 5.37 -15.88 -2.77
CA GLY A 124 6.79 -15.99 -2.53
C GLY A 124 7.44 -14.76 -1.91
N SER A 125 8.65 -14.97 -1.41
CA SER A 125 9.45 -13.92 -0.80
C SER A 125 10.26 -13.14 -1.84
N ILE A 126 10.37 -11.83 -1.64
CA ILE A 126 11.29 -10.96 -2.38
C ILE A 126 12.78 -11.29 -2.12
N GLY A 127 13.08 -12.16 -1.16
CA GLY A 127 14.42 -12.70 -0.93
C GLY A 127 14.76 -13.87 -1.85
N ASN A 128 13.78 -14.43 -2.54
CA ASN A 128 14.03 -15.51 -3.51
C ASN A 128 14.48 -14.90 -4.85
N LYS A 129 15.81 -14.82 -5.04
CA LYS A 129 16.42 -14.24 -6.24
C LYS A 129 15.93 -14.92 -7.52
N TYR A 130 15.88 -16.24 -7.53
CA TYR A 130 15.50 -17.01 -8.71
C TYR A 130 14.05 -16.73 -9.14
N LEU A 131 13.13 -16.73 -8.16
CA LEU A 131 11.73 -16.38 -8.39
C LEU A 131 11.58 -14.96 -8.97
N LEU A 132 12.26 -13.97 -8.35
CA LEU A 132 12.21 -12.59 -8.82
C LEU A 132 12.75 -12.43 -10.23
N GLU A 133 13.91 -13.06 -10.51
CA GLU A 133 14.54 -12.99 -11.81
C GLU A 133 13.64 -13.58 -12.89
N GLN A 134 13.04 -14.74 -12.65
CA GLN A 134 12.07 -15.34 -13.58
C GLN A 134 10.84 -14.44 -13.78
N VAL A 135 10.24 -13.96 -12.69
CA VAL A 135 9.04 -13.12 -12.79
C VAL A 135 9.31 -11.84 -13.60
N ILE A 136 10.43 -11.16 -13.35
CA ILE A 136 10.76 -9.92 -14.03
C ILE A 136 11.10 -10.18 -15.50
N LYS A 137 11.94 -11.19 -15.78
CA LYS A 137 12.43 -11.52 -17.12
C LYS A 137 11.32 -12.04 -18.03
N ASP A 138 10.59 -13.07 -17.59
CA ASP A 138 9.60 -13.77 -18.43
C ASP A 138 8.41 -12.89 -18.79
N ASN A 139 8.06 -11.97 -17.88
CA ASN A 139 6.93 -11.05 -18.12
C ASN A 139 7.38 -9.69 -18.68
N LYS A 140 8.68 -9.45 -18.86
CA LYS A 140 9.24 -8.18 -19.34
C LYS A 140 8.69 -6.99 -18.54
N VAL A 141 8.91 -7.00 -17.24
CA VAL A 141 8.37 -6.00 -16.31
C VAL A 141 8.88 -4.60 -16.67
N ASP A 142 7.97 -3.67 -16.92
CA ASP A 142 8.31 -2.28 -17.22
C ASP A 142 8.49 -1.45 -15.93
N MET A 143 7.72 -1.76 -14.86
CA MET A 143 7.65 -0.94 -13.66
C MET A 143 7.50 -1.78 -12.40
N ILE A 144 8.22 -1.42 -11.34
CA ILE A 144 8.16 -2.06 -10.03
C ILE A 144 7.71 -1.05 -8.97
N PHE A 145 6.65 -1.38 -8.22
CA PHE A 145 6.30 -0.72 -6.96
C PHE A 145 6.72 -1.62 -5.80
N HIS A 146 7.71 -1.19 -5.05
CA HIS A 146 8.26 -1.96 -3.95
C HIS A 146 7.64 -1.54 -2.62
N ALA A 147 6.56 -2.26 -2.20
CA ALA A 147 5.84 -2.02 -0.96
C ALA A 147 6.09 -3.11 0.10
N ALA A 148 6.82 -4.18 -0.22
CA ALA A 148 7.17 -5.22 0.73
C ALA A 148 8.16 -4.69 1.77
N ALA A 149 7.76 -4.67 3.05
CA ALA A 149 8.62 -4.32 4.17
C ALA A 149 8.01 -4.77 5.50
N TYR A 150 8.84 -5.09 6.49
CA TYR A 150 8.41 -5.22 7.88
C TYR A 150 8.30 -3.82 8.50
N LYS A 151 7.14 -3.51 9.09
CA LYS A 151 6.80 -2.16 9.56
C LYS A 151 6.49 -2.05 11.06
N HIS A 152 6.23 -3.17 11.73
CA HIS A 152 5.86 -3.17 13.15
C HIS A 152 7.10 -2.99 14.01
N VAL A 153 7.24 -1.81 14.63
CA VAL A 153 8.43 -1.42 15.40
C VAL A 153 8.78 -2.47 16.47
N PRO A 154 7.87 -2.90 17.38
CA PRO A 154 8.23 -3.86 18.42
C PRO A 154 8.71 -5.21 17.85
N LEU A 155 8.11 -5.67 16.75
CA LEU A 155 8.50 -6.94 16.14
C LEU A 155 9.89 -6.85 15.47
N VAL A 156 10.19 -5.73 14.84
CA VAL A 156 11.49 -5.52 14.19
C VAL A 156 12.59 -5.29 15.23
N GLU A 157 12.29 -4.59 16.34
CA GLU A 157 13.23 -4.44 17.46
C GLU A 157 13.62 -5.81 18.05
N ASN A 158 12.66 -6.71 18.22
CA ASN A 158 12.90 -8.05 18.74
C ASN A 158 13.54 -9.00 17.70
N ASN A 159 13.50 -8.64 16.40
CA ASN A 159 14.01 -9.45 15.29
C ASN A 159 14.83 -8.60 14.30
N PRO A 160 15.93 -7.94 14.75
CA PRO A 160 16.64 -6.94 13.95
C PRO A 160 17.26 -7.52 12.68
N ILE A 161 17.79 -8.75 12.77
CA ILE A 161 18.42 -9.42 11.62
C ILE A 161 17.41 -9.65 10.49
N GLU A 162 16.22 -10.15 10.81
CA GLU A 162 15.17 -10.36 9.81
C GLU A 162 14.62 -9.03 9.28
N GLY A 163 14.53 -8.01 10.13
CA GLY A 163 14.18 -6.65 9.71
C GLY A 163 15.16 -6.08 8.68
N ILE A 164 16.46 -6.17 8.94
CA ILE A 164 17.51 -5.72 8.02
C ILE A 164 17.53 -6.58 6.76
N LYS A 165 17.45 -7.89 6.89
CA LYS A 165 17.44 -8.82 5.76
C LYS A 165 16.29 -8.50 4.79
N ASN A 166 15.07 -8.39 5.31
CA ASN A 166 13.89 -8.12 4.50
C ASN A 166 13.88 -6.69 3.92
N ASN A 167 14.12 -5.68 4.76
CA ASN A 167 13.96 -4.30 4.35
C ASN A 167 15.16 -3.73 3.59
N VAL A 168 16.37 -4.26 3.82
CA VAL A 168 17.62 -3.71 3.26
C VAL A 168 18.21 -4.64 2.21
N ILE A 169 18.53 -5.88 2.58
CA ILE A 169 19.22 -6.82 1.68
C ILE A 169 18.34 -7.18 0.49
N TYR A 170 17.06 -7.46 0.73
CA TYR A 170 16.15 -7.81 -0.35
C TYR A 170 15.77 -6.60 -1.23
N THR A 171 15.72 -5.38 -0.67
CA THR A 171 15.60 -4.17 -1.46
C THR A 171 16.81 -3.99 -2.38
N ARG A 172 18.03 -4.21 -1.88
CA ARG A 172 19.26 -4.18 -2.70
C ARG A 172 19.20 -5.21 -3.84
N LEU A 173 18.79 -6.44 -3.52
CA LEU A 173 18.63 -7.50 -4.52
C LEU A 173 17.67 -7.08 -5.63
N LEU A 174 16.53 -6.51 -5.26
CA LEU A 174 15.52 -6.08 -6.22
C LEU A 174 16.02 -4.92 -7.09
N CYS A 175 16.76 -3.94 -6.53
CA CYS A 175 17.41 -2.87 -7.29
C CYS A 175 18.39 -3.44 -8.32
N GLN A 176 19.23 -4.40 -7.92
CA GLN A 176 20.19 -5.04 -8.80
C GLN A 176 19.50 -5.78 -9.95
N LEU A 177 18.43 -6.52 -9.66
CA LEU A 177 17.65 -7.21 -10.69
C LEU A 177 16.94 -6.23 -11.63
N ALA A 178 16.42 -5.12 -11.10
CA ALA A 178 15.77 -4.10 -11.91
C ALA A 178 16.72 -3.52 -12.97
N ILE A 179 17.97 -3.22 -12.59
CA ILE A 179 18.98 -2.74 -13.54
C ILE A 179 19.38 -3.85 -14.53
N ASN A 180 19.72 -5.03 -14.04
CA ASN A 180 20.21 -6.12 -14.89
C ASN A 180 19.16 -6.58 -15.93
N LEU A 181 17.87 -6.48 -15.58
CA LEU A 181 16.76 -6.89 -16.43
C LEU A 181 16.04 -5.72 -17.10
N GLN A 182 16.65 -4.53 -17.07
CA GLN A 182 16.22 -3.35 -17.83
C GLN A 182 14.81 -2.86 -17.50
N VAL A 183 14.40 -2.95 -16.23
CA VAL A 183 13.15 -2.37 -15.73
C VAL A 183 13.22 -0.85 -15.85
N LYS A 184 12.23 -0.22 -16.46
CA LYS A 184 12.26 1.22 -16.74
C LYS A 184 12.07 2.09 -15.51
N HIS A 185 11.22 1.66 -14.58
CA HIS A 185 10.89 2.45 -13.39
C HIS A 185 10.84 1.55 -12.16
N MET A 186 11.43 2.01 -11.07
CA MET A 186 11.31 1.37 -9.77
C MET A 186 10.98 2.42 -8.71
N ILE A 187 9.90 2.19 -7.97
CA ILE A 187 9.38 3.10 -6.95
C ILE A 187 9.43 2.40 -5.60
N LEU A 188 10.20 2.97 -4.66
CA LEU A 188 10.26 2.51 -3.28
C LEU A 188 9.20 3.19 -2.44
N ILE A 189 8.39 2.40 -1.75
CA ILE A 189 7.47 2.88 -0.73
C ILE A 189 8.22 2.98 0.60
N SER A 190 8.42 4.21 1.08
CA SER A 190 9.12 4.52 2.32
C SER A 190 8.19 5.19 3.35
N THR A 191 8.73 5.65 4.45
CA THR A 191 8.00 6.17 5.60
C THR A 191 8.68 7.41 6.16
N ASP A 192 7.93 8.25 6.87
CA ASP A 192 8.43 9.35 7.70
C ASP A 192 9.42 8.89 8.78
N LYS A 193 9.26 7.65 9.28
CA LYS A 193 10.13 7.04 10.30
C LYS A 193 11.55 6.76 9.82
N ALA A 194 11.80 6.84 8.51
CA ALA A 194 13.14 6.82 7.93
C ALA A 194 13.89 8.17 8.09
N VAL A 195 13.20 9.24 8.52
CA VAL A 195 13.79 10.54 8.78
C VAL A 195 14.27 10.59 10.23
N ARG A 196 15.58 10.71 10.46
CA ARG A 196 16.19 10.67 11.81
C ARG A 196 15.68 9.48 12.64
N PRO A 197 15.94 8.24 12.20
CA PRO A 197 15.35 7.07 12.80
C PRO A 197 15.80 6.89 14.25
N THR A 198 14.84 6.60 15.14
CA THR A 198 15.05 6.33 16.56
C THR A 198 14.90 4.85 16.92
N ASN A 199 14.65 4.00 15.92
CA ASN A 199 14.43 2.58 16.09
C ASN A 199 14.94 1.79 14.87
N ILE A 200 15.13 0.48 15.04
CA ILE A 200 15.72 -0.42 14.03
C ILE A 200 14.85 -0.46 12.77
N MET A 201 13.53 -0.46 12.91
CA MET A 201 12.63 -0.46 11.75
C MET A 201 12.84 0.82 10.91
N GLY A 202 12.85 1.98 11.53
CA GLY A 202 13.13 3.25 10.86
C GLY A 202 14.53 3.28 10.24
N ALA A 203 15.54 2.78 10.97
CA ALA A 203 16.92 2.68 10.48
C ALA A 203 17.02 1.75 9.27
N SER A 204 16.35 0.59 9.29
CA SER A 204 16.31 -0.33 8.14
C SER A 204 15.68 0.31 6.90
N LYS A 205 14.61 1.08 7.07
CA LYS A 205 13.98 1.83 5.97
C LYS A 205 14.91 2.94 5.46
N ARG A 206 15.63 3.63 6.35
CA ARG A 206 16.62 4.63 5.94
C ARG A 206 17.79 4.01 5.15
N LEU A 207 18.30 2.87 5.57
CA LEU A 207 19.32 2.13 4.82
C LEU A 207 18.81 1.71 3.44
N ALA A 208 17.57 1.22 3.36
CA ALA A 208 16.95 0.91 2.08
C ALA A 208 16.87 2.13 1.14
N GLU A 209 16.54 3.31 1.66
CA GLU A 209 16.55 4.56 0.89
C GLU A 209 17.95 4.93 0.40
N ILE A 210 18.98 4.79 1.24
CA ILE A 210 20.37 5.09 0.87
C ILE A 210 20.83 4.15 -0.25
N ILE A 211 20.53 2.85 -0.13
CA ILE A 211 20.81 1.88 -1.19
C ILE A 211 20.08 2.29 -2.47
N PHE A 212 18.81 2.63 -2.37
CA PHE A 212 18.01 3.04 -3.52
C PHE A 212 18.58 4.28 -4.22
N GLN A 213 19.02 5.26 -3.44
CA GLN A 213 19.71 6.46 -3.94
C GLN A 213 21.06 6.13 -4.60
N SER A 214 21.84 5.19 -4.03
CA SER A 214 23.12 4.78 -4.63
C SER A 214 22.91 4.17 -6.04
N TYR A 215 21.90 3.35 -6.21
CA TYR A 215 21.55 2.80 -7.53
C TYR A 215 21.06 3.89 -8.50
N ALA A 216 20.34 4.90 -8.03
CA ALA A 216 19.91 6.04 -8.84
C ALA A 216 21.11 6.91 -9.32
N CYS A 217 22.21 6.93 -8.54
CA CYS A 217 23.42 7.73 -8.86
C CYS A 217 24.43 6.97 -9.72
N ILE A 218 24.50 5.64 -9.63
CA ILE A 218 25.44 4.78 -10.38
C ILE A 218 25.30 5.01 -11.88
N ASP A 219 24.09 5.22 -12.36
CA ASP A 219 23.80 5.36 -13.79
C ASP A 219 24.34 6.65 -14.44
N LYS A 220 24.76 7.63 -13.65
CA LYS A 220 25.26 8.93 -14.19
C LYS A 220 26.77 8.96 -14.43
N ASN A 221 27.54 8.07 -13.79
CA ASN A 221 29.00 8.17 -13.76
C ASN A 221 29.77 6.98 -14.33
N ILE A 222 29.13 5.84 -14.60
CA ILE A 222 29.83 4.63 -15.04
C ILE A 222 29.21 4.09 -16.33
N LYS A 223 29.69 4.62 -17.45
CA LYS A 223 29.31 4.29 -18.84
C LYS A 223 27.82 4.49 -19.17
N PRO A 224 27.49 5.12 -20.29
CA PRO A 224 26.16 5.08 -20.85
C PRO A 224 25.88 3.66 -21.37
N THR A 225 25.67 2.70 -20.49
CA THR A 225 24.98 1.49 -20.84
C THR A 225 23.54 1.89 -21.06
N GLU A 226 22.89 1.38 -22.10
CA GLU A 226 21.53 1.68 -22.56
C GLU A 226 20.41 1.47 -21.52
N ASN A 227 20.76 1.37 -20.26
CA ASN A 227 19.91 1.00 -19.14
C ASN A 227 19.64 2.18 -18.21
N ASN A 228 18.55 2.88 -18.50
CA ASN A 228 18.06 4.00 -17.70
C ASN A 228 16.90 3.59 -16.77
N THR A 229 17.15 2.72 -15.77
CA THR A 229 16.16 2.48 -14.73
C THR A 229 15.98 3.76 -13.89
N ILE A 230 14.79 4.33 -13.92
CA ILE A 230 14.45 5.50 -13.11
C ILE A 230 14.05 5.03 -11.71
N PHE A 231 14.84 5.40 -10.71
CA PHE A 231 14.56 5.14 -9.31
C PHE A 231 13.89 6.35 -8.66
N ALA A 232 12.73 6.13 -8.08
CA ALA A 232 11.99 7.15 -7.32
C ALA A 232 11.53 6.58 -5.98
N MET A 233 11.43 7.40 -4.94
CA MET A 233 10.89 6.99 -3.66
C MET A 233 9.83 7.95 -3.17
N VAL A 234 8.87 7.42 -2.41
CA VAL A 234 7.84 8.20 -1.76
C VAL A 234 7.86 7.93 -0.26
N ARG A 235 7.73 8.98 0.54
CA ARG A 235 7.56 8.90 1.99
C ARG A 235 6.18 9.39 2.36
N PHE A 236 5.54 8.72 3.30
CA PHE A 236 4.31 9.19 3.91
C PHE A 236 4.26 8.77 5.38
N GLY A 237 3.41 9.45 6.14
CA GLY A 237 3.19 9.17 7.54
C GLY A 237 2.25 8.01 7.79
N ASN A 238 1.53 8.04 8.91
CA ASN A 238 0.60 6.99 9.27
C ASN A 238 -0.59 6.97 8.32
N VAL A 239 -0.95 5.76 7.88
CA VAL A 239 -2.10 5.53 7.01
C VAL A 239 -3.27 5.07 7.87
N ILE A 240 -4.37 5.80 7.76
CA ILE A 240 -5.61 5.53 8.50
C ILE A 240 -6.15 4.17 8.08
N GLY A 241 -6.62 3.38 9.07
CA GLY A 241 -7.20 2.06 8.79
C GLY A 241 -6.20 1.00 8.34
N SER A 242 -4.88 1.28 8.33
CA SER A 242 -3.90 0.27 7.98
C SER A 242 -3.81 -0.83 9.04
N SER A 243 -3.56 -2.07 8.60
CA SER A 243 -3.42 -3.25 9.46
C SER A 243 -2.45 -3.00 10.61
N GLY A 244 -2.86 -3.25 11.86
CA GLY A 244 -2.07 -3.00 13.07
C GLY A 244 -1.88 -1.52 13.40
N SER A 245 -2.68 -0.60 12.83
CA SER A 245 -2.70 0.81 13.24
C SER A 245 -3.58 1.01 14.48
N VAL A 246 -3.38 2.14 15.16
CA VAL A 246 -4.04 2.46 16.43
C VAL A 246 -5.57 2.56 16.31
N LEU A 247 -6.09 3.03 15.17
CA LEU A 247 -7.54 3.23 14.99
C LEU A 247 -8.35 1.93 15.02
N PRO A 248 -8.01 0.87 14.28
CA PRO A 248 -8.67 -0.43 14.42
C PRO A 248 -8.56 -1.02 15.82
N LEU A 249 -7.45 -0.77 16.52
CA LEU A 249 -7.28 -1.19 17.91
C LEU A 249 -8.28 -0.47 18.82
N PHE A 250 -8.37 0.85 18.75
CA PHE A 250 -9.32 1.62 19.54
C PHE A 250 -10.77 1.26 19.23
N GLN A 251 -11.12 1.07 17.95
CA GLN A 251 -12.46 0.60 17.58
C GLN A 251 -12.80 -0.73 18.22
N LYS A 252 -11.85 -1.68 18.23
CA LYS A 252 -12.02 -2.97 18.89
C LYS A 252 -12.14 -2.84 20.41
N GLN A 253 -11.34 -1.98 21.04
CA GLN A 253 -11.43 -1.69 22.48
C GLN A 253 -12.78 -1.09 22.83
N ILE A 254 -13.23 -0.07 22.11
CA ILE A 254 -14.53 0.56 22.32
C ILE A 254 -15.68 -0.46 22.15
N SER A 255 -15.64 -1.30 21.10
CA SER A 255 -16.67 -2.32 20.88
C SER A 255 -16.70 -3.39 21.96
N ASN A 256 -15.55 -3.72 22.54
CA ASN A 256 -15.42 -4.68 23.64
C ASN A 256 -15.66 -4.04 25.01
N ARG A 257 -15.97 -2.75 25.10
CA ARG A 257 -16.10 -1.99 26.36
C ARG A 257 -14.91 -2.15 27.30
N SER A 258 -13.72 -2.40 26.77
CA SER A 258 -12.50 -2.45 27.56
C SER A 258 -11.99 -1.02 27.76
N GLU A 259 -12.11 -0.50 28.97
CA GLU A 259 -11.39 0.69 29.41
C GLU A 259 -9.94 0.30 29.63
N GLU A 260 -9.03 0.65 28.73
CA GLU A 260 -7.62 0.69 29.07
C GLU A 260 -7.31 2.05 29.67
N HIS A 261 -7.04 2.05 30.97
CA HIS A 261 -6.42 3.17 31.63
C HIS A 261 -4.99 3.32 31.10
N THR A 262 -4.74 4.41 30.39
CA THR A 262 -3.40 4.86 30.02
C THR A 262 -2.69 5.47 31.23
#